data_7bb63cc262fdf17447af3524cd047151
#
_entry.id   7bb63cc262fdf17447af3524cd047151
#
_cell.length_a   1.000
_cell.length_b   1.000
_cell.length_c   1.000
_cell.angle_alpha   90.00
_cell.angle_beta   90.00
_cell.angle_gamma   90.00
#
_symmetry.space_group_name_H-M   'P 1'
#
loop_
_entity.id
_entity.type
_entity.pdbx_description
1 polymer ?
#
loop_
_entity_poly.entity_id
_entity_poly.type
_entity_poly.pdbx_seq_one_letter_code
_entity_poly.pdbx_strand_id
1 'polypeptide(L)'
;MIDAYCHLEMSAERPIADLEQRMDAAGVDRALLVETWSGDNRTPLQNLIDSTSTEFRVALCFRPEKAQSGAEFLSAKMVQALRVRTDDLARLGSIARTLEDSGKWLLPHAESGIGALTEELVRIAALHPRLQVYLPHMGWPRREGKDDNDWHDSISRLSKLSNLVIGLSAMGHFSRESFPHRDVAPFAAHLLTTFGSKSLVAASDYPLLEKDRYERYIQLACDWIGGDNRYGRNFETSLFRE
;
A
#
# COMPACT_ATOMS: atom_id res chain seq x y z
N MET A 1 8.47 -12.92 -5.62
CA MET A 1 7.58 -11.75 -5.93
C MET A 1 6.98 -11.21 -4.63
N ILE A 2 6.60 -9.93 -4.56
CA ILE A 2 5.95 -9.33 -3.38
C ILE A 2 4.47 -9.04 -3.63
N ASP A 3 3.62 -9.28 -2.62
CA ASP A 3 2.32 -8.63 -2.48
C ASP A 3 2.47 -7.38 -1.61
N ALA A 4 2.40 -6.22 -2.23
CA ALA A 4 2.74 -4.96 -1.57
C ALA A 4 1.60 -4.41 -0.67
N TYR A 5 0.44 -5.04 -0.66
CA TYR A 5 -0.69 -4.62 0.18
C TYR A 5 -1.73 -5.72 0.30
N CYS A 6 -1.81 -6.33 1.44
CA CYS A 6 -2.86 -7.27 1.80
C CYS A 6 -3.22 -7.19 3.28
N HIS A 7 -4.34 -7.79 3.65
CA HIS A 7 -4.79 -7.93 5.03
C HIS A 7 -4.88 -9.42 5.40
N LEU A 8 -5.12 -9.70 6.66
CA LEU A 8 -5.46 -11.05 7.11
C LEU A 8 -6.97 -11.28 7.02
N GLU A 9 -7.37 -12.45 6.54
CA GLU A 9 -8.77 -12.90 6.53
C GLU A 9 -9.18 -13.34 7.94
N MET A 10 -9.81 -12.45 8.70
CA MET A 10 -10.12 -12.69 10.11
C MET A 10 -11.24 -13.72 10.36
N SER A 11 -11.97 -14.11 9.32
CA SER A 11 -12.93 -15.21 9.40
C SER A 11 -12.29 -16.60 9.18
N ALA A 12 -11.04 -16.65 8.73
CA ALA A 12 -10.30 -17.89 8.57
C ALA A 12 -9.85 -18.43 9.94
N GLU A 13 -9.86 -19.75 10.09
CA GLU A 13 -9.40 -20.42 11.33
C GLU A 13 -7.91 -20.17 11.59
N ARG A 14 -7.11 -20.11 10.52
CA ARG A 14 -5.67 -19.88 10.57
C ARG A 14 -5.27 -18.81 9.54
N PRO A 15 -5.51 -17.50 9.81
CA PRO A 15 -5.41 -16.43 8.83
C PRO A 15 -4.04 -16.31 8.16
N ILE A 16 -2.95 -16.55 8.89
CA ILE A 16 -1.59 -16.47 8.36
C ILE A 16 -1.32 -17.65 7.43
N ALA A 17 -1.59 -18.88 7.87
CA ALA A 17 -1.35 -20.07 7.05
C ALA A 17 -2.24 -20.13 5.80
N ASP A 18 -3.46 -19.58 5.87
CA ASP A 18 -4.34 -19.44 4.70
C ASP A 18 -3.77 -18.46 3.68
N LEU A 19 -3.22 -17.34 4.14
CA LEU A 19 -2.54 -16.40 3.27
C LEU A 19 -1.25 -16.99 2.67
N GLU A 20 -0.42 -17.67 3.46
CA GLU A 20 0.80 -18.35 2.98
C GLU A 20 0.48 -19.34 1.87
N GLN A 21 -0.57 -20.15 2.02
CA GLN A 21 -1.00 -21.08 0.98
C GLN A 21 -1.38 -20.39 -0.34
N ARG A 22 -2.05 -19.21 -0.24
CA ARG A 22 -2.41 -18.41 -1.41
C ARG A 22 -1.20 -17.75 -2.06
N MET A 23 -0.27 -17.27 -1.24
CA MET A 23 0.99 -16.71 -1.70
C MET A 23 1.80 -17.75 -2.47
N ASP A 24 1.94 -18.96 -1.93
CA ASP A 24 2.64 -20.09 -2.58
C ASP A 24 2.02 -20.40 -3.95
N ALA A 25 0.69 -20.51 -4.01
CA ALA A 25 -0.02 -20.78 -5.26
C ALA A 25 0.17 -19.67 -6.31
N ALA A 26 0.34 -18.42 -5.88
CA ALA A 26 0.56 -17.25 -6.74
C ALA A 26 2.05 -16.99 -7.05
N GLY A 27 2.99 -17.74 -6.46
CA GLY A 27 4.43 -17.48 -6.56
C GLY A 27 4.85 -16.17 -5.87
N VAL A 28 4.16 -15.80 -4.80
CA VAL A 28 4.46 -14.65 -3.95
C VAL A 28 5.30 -15.10 -2.78
N ASP A 29 6.51 -14.54 -2.63
CA ASP A 29 7.47 -14.93 -1.59
C ASP A 29 7.36 -14.07 -0.33
N ARG A 30 6.83 -12.85 -0.47
CA ARG A 30 6.80 -11.82 0.60
C ARG A 30 5.54 -10.98 0.53
N ALA A 31 5.08 -10.50 1.69
CA ALA A 31 3.92 -9.62 1.73
C ALA A 31 4.06 -8.48 2.76
N LEU A 32 3.46 -7.32 2.42
CA LEU A 32 3.21 -6.24 3.36
C LEU A 32 1.79 -6.40 3.92
N LEU A 33 1.70 -6.83 5.16
CA LEU A 33 0.45 -6.98 5.90
C LEU A 33 0.02 -5.64 6.49
N VAL A 34 -1.15 -5.19 6.14
CA VAL A 34 -1.67 -3.88 6.54
C VAL A 34 -2.74 -4.02 7.62
N GLU A 35 -2.60 -3.25 8.68
CA GLU A 35 -3.63 -3.17 9.73
C GLU A 35 -4.92 -2.57 9.16
N THR A 36 -6.06 -3.19 9.49
CA THR A 36 -7.39 -2.63 9.19
C THR A 36 -7.71 -1.43 10.10
N TRP A 37 -8.58 -0.53 9.64
CA TRP A 37 -8.99 0.61 10.48
C TRP A 37 -9.83 0.19 11.68
N SER A 38 -10.58 -0.90 11.59
CA SER A 38 -11.28 -1.53 12.71
C SER A 38 -10.32 -2.04 13.78
N GLY A 39 -9.11 -2.47 13.37
CA GLY A 39 -8.12 -3.07 14.25
C GLY A 39 -8.42 -4.52 14.60
N ASP A 40 -9.35 -5.15 13.90
CA ASP A 40 -9.73 -6.56 14.12
C ASP A 40 -8.57 -7.53 13.86
N ASN A 41 -7.66 -7.21 12.93
CA ASN A 41 -6.46 -7.99 12.64
C ASN A 41 -5.23 -7.60 13.50
N ARG A 42 -5.39 -6.74 14.50
CA ARG A 42 -4.25 -6.22 15.32
C ARG A 42 -3.54 -7.32 16.10
N THR A 43 -4.29 -8.22 16.74
CA THR A 43 -3.69 -9.30 17.55
C THR A 43 -2.83 -10.26 16.73
N PRO A 44 -3.29 -10.83 15.61
CA PRO A 44 -2.42 -11.64 14.76
C PRO A 44 -1.21 -10.86 14.21
N LEU A 45 -1.36 -9.59 13.87
CA LEU A 45 -0.22 -8.75 13.45
C LEU A 45 0.79 -8.54 14.57
N GLN A 46 0.35 -8.37 15.82
CA GLN A 46 1.24 -8.26 16.97
C GLN A 46 2.05 -9.55 17.17
N ASN A 47 1.43 -10.71 17.03
CA ASN A 47 2.12 -12.00 17.10
C ASN A 47 3.21 -12.13 16.02
N LEU A 48 2.95 -11.60 14.81
CA LEU A 48 3.95 -11.54 13.74
C LEU A 48 5.07 -10.56 14.05
N ILE A 49 4.78 -9.40 14.62
CA ILE A 49 5.80 -8.41 15.03
C ILE A 49 6.79 -9.01 16.02
N ASP A 50 6.30 -9.88 16.90
CA ASP A 50 7.10 -10.57 17.91
C ASP A 50 7.80 -11.83 17.35
N SER A 51 7.56 -12.18 16.09
CA SER A 51 8.15 -13.33 15.39
C SER A 51 9.42 -12.96 14.62
N THR A 52 10.08 -13.99 14.09
CA THR A 52 11.26 -13.85 13.21
C THR A 52 10.95 -14.11 11.74
N SER A 53 9.69 -13.95 11.31
CA SER A 53 9.30 -14.19 9.92
C SER A 53 10.11 -13.34 8.94
N THR A 54 10.58 -13.96 7.87
CA THR A 54 11.28 -13.30 6.77
C THR A 54 10.33 -12.95 5.60
N GLU A 55 9.13 -13.52 5.60
CA GLU A 55 8.16 -13.41 4.51
C GLU A 55 7.23 -12.22 4.65
N PHE A 56 7.05 -11.75 5.90
CA PHE A 56 6.12 -10.66 6.18
C PHE A 56 6.80 -9.41 6.69
N ARG A 57 6.18 -8.26 6.34
CA ARG A 57 6.37 -6.97 7.01
C ARG A 57 5.00 -6.38 7.31
N VAL A 58 4.95 -5.46 8.25
CA VAL A 58 3.69 -4.93 8.79
C VAL A 58 3.60 -3.43 8.57
N ALA A 59 2.44 -2.96 8.13
CA ALA A 59 2.03 -1.57 8.16
C ALA A 59 0.95 -1.37 9.23
N LEU A 60 1.21 -0.53 10.22
CA LEU A 60 0.28 -0.23 11.31
C LEU A 60 -0.47 1.06 11.04
N CYS A 61 -1.72 1.16 11.52
CA CYS A 61 -2.51 2.37 11.44
C CYS A 61 -2.03 3.42 12.45
N PHE A 62 -1.81 4.64 11.96
CA PHE A 62 -1.61 5.80 12.81
C PHE A 62 -2.93 6.19 13.48
N ARG A 63 -2.92 6.30 14.80
CA ARG A 63 -4.07 6.67 15.62
C ARG A 63 -3.65 7.81 16.52
N PRO A 64 -3.88 9.07 16.10
CA PRO A 64 -3.40 10.24 16.84
C PRO A 64 -3.99 10.40 18.25
N GLU A 65 -5.14 9.78 18.51
CA GLU A 65 -5.72 9.68 19.85
C GLU A 65 -4.95 8.73 20.79
N LYS A 66 -4.13 7.85 20.21
CA LYS A 66 -3.22 6.94 20.92
C LYS A 66 -1.78 7.39 20.68
N ALA A 67 -1.42 8.58 21.17
CA ALA A 67 -0.15 9.26 20.88
C ALA A 67 1.13 8.41 21.06
N GLN A 68 1.07 7.36 21.85
CA GLN A 68 2.18 6.43 22.07
C GLN A 68 2.25 5.33 20.99
N SER A 69 1.16 5.07 20.28
CA SER A 69 1.05 3.89 19.42
C SER A 69 1.87 3.94 18.11
N GLY A 70 2.26 5.10 17.65
CA GLY A 70 3.05 5.21 16.42
C GLY A 70 4.56 5.06 16.64
N ALA A 71 5.10 5.71 17.68
CA ALA A 71 6.53 5.74 17.89
C ALA A 71 7.09 4.43 18.48
N GLU A 72 6.37 3.78 19.38
CA GLU A 72 6.78 2.50 19.99
C GLU A 72 6.90 1.38 18.95
N PHE A 73 5.95 1.31 18.01
CA PHE A 73 5.95 0.26 16.98
C PHE A 73 6.98 0.51 15.88
N LEU A 74 7.39 1.76 15.66
CA LEU A 74 8.41 2.06 14.66
C LEU A 74 9.82 1.55 15.08
N SER A 75 10.03 1.18 16.33
CA SER A 75 11.25 0.50 16.75
C SER A 75 11.30 -0.98 16.37
N ALA A 76 10.15 -1.63 16.16
CA ALA A 76 10.08 -3.03 15.78
C ALA A 76 10.54 -3.25 14.31
N LYS A 77 11.44 -4.23 14.11
CA LYS A 77 11.99 -4.57 12.78
C LYS A 77 10.91 -4.96 11.78
N MET A 78 9.88 -5.65 12.21
CA MET A 78 8.78 -6.10 11.38
C MET A 78 7.87 -4.98 10.89
N VAL A 79 7.77 -3.87 11.64
CA VAL A 79 6.96 -2.71 11.26
C VAL A 79 7.75 -1.84 10.30
N GLN A 80 7.34 -1.82 9.04
CA GLN A 80 8.04 -1.11 7.97
C GLN A 80 7.26 0.05 7.38
N ALA A 81 5.98 0.18 7.73
CA ALA A 81 5.17 1.30 7.25
C ALA A 81 4.17 1.77 8.31
N LEU A 82 3.78 3.03 8.20
CA LEU A 82 2.71 3.64 8.96
C LEU A 82 1.59 4.06 8.02
N ARG A 83 0.41 3.45 8.16
CA ARG A 83 -0.80 3.78 7.41
C ARG A 83 -1.51 4.97 8.04
N VAL A 84 -1.73 6.03 7.26
CA VAL A 84 -2.23 7.32 7.77
C VAL A 84 -3.40 7.80 6.93
N ARG A 85 -4.50 8.20 7.56
CA ARG A 85 -5.62 8.86 6.87
C ARG A 85 -5.22 10.24 6.39
N THR A 86 -5.83 10.69 5.30
CA THR A 86 -5.61 12.03 4.75
C THR A 86 -5.73 13.12 5.84
N ASP A 87 -6.80 13.05 6.65
CA ASP A 87 -7.09 14.04 7.69
C ASP A 87 -6.08 14.04 8.85
N ASP A 88 -5.32 12.96 9.00
CA ASP A 88 -4.31 12.82 10.05
C ASP A 88 -2.89 13.12 9.58
N LEU A 89 -2.66 13.33 8.28
CA LEU A 89 -1.33 13.61 7.74
C LEU A 89 -0.69 14.87 8.34
N ALA A 90 -1.46 15.94 8.51
CA ALA A 90 -0.99 17.17 9.14
C ALA A 90 -0.57 16.97 10.62
N ARG A 91 -1.03 15.89 11.26
CA ARG A 91 -0.76 15.56 12.66
C ARG A 91 0.48 14.67 12.85
N LEU A 92 1.14 14.26 11.76
CA LEU A 92 2.34 13.41 11.84
C LEU A 92 3.49 14.06 12.63
N GLY A 93 3.69 15.36 12.50
CA GLY A 93 4.71 16.09 13.26
C GLY A 93 6.09 15.41 13.20
N SER A 94 6.64 15.10 14.38
CA SER A 94 7.93 14.41 14.51
C SER A 94 7.93 12.96 13.99
N ILE A 95 6.78 12.32 13.83
CA ILE A 95 6.66 10.95 13.33
C ILE A 95 7.13 10.87 11.87
N ALA A 96 6.86 11.89 11.05
CA ALA A 96 7.35 11.95 9.68
C ALA A 96 8.89 11.91 9.64
N ARG A 97 9.54 12.64 10.55
CA ARG A 97 11.01 12.59 10.72
C ARG A 97 11.48 11.21 11.17
N THR A 98 10.80 10.60 12.11
CA THR A 98 11.14 9.25 12.58
C THR A 98 11.05 8.22 11.46
N LEU A 99 10.02 8.28 10.63
CA LEU A 99 9.88 7.43 9.43
C LEU A 99 11.04 7.67 8.46
N GLU A 100 11.34 8.93 8.15
CA GLU A 100 12.43 9.32 7.26
C GLU A 100 13.80 8.79 7.76
N ASP A 101 14.11 9.03 9.02
CA ASP A 101 15.41 8.68 9.61
C ASP A 101 15.58 7.16 9.79
N SER A 102 14.48 6.43 10.00
CA SER A 102 14.49 4.96 10.09
C SER A 102 14.34 4.26 8.72
N GLY A 103 14.16 5.01 7.63
CA GLY A 103 13.94 4.46 6.28
C GLY A 103 12.63 3.70 6.12
N LYS A 104 11.64 3.98 6.98
CA LYS A 104 10.32 3.37 6.94
C LYS A 104 9.36 4.17 6.08
N TRP A 105 8.27 3.53 5.67
CA TRP A 105 7.35 4.05 4.66
C TRP A 105 6.16 4.77 5.28
N LEU A 106 5.80 5.90 4.71
CA LEU A 106 4.49 6.50 4.88
C LEU A 106 3.51 5.87 3.87
N LEU A 107 2.40 5.32 4.38
CA LEU A 107 1.36 4.69 3.59
C LEU A 107 0.07 5.51 3.76
N PRO A 108 -0.15 6.53 2.91
CA PRO A 108 -1.32 7.38 3.01
C PRO A 108 -2.58 6.67 2.50
N HIS A 109 -3.72 6.97 3.10
CA HIS A 109 -5.01 6.41 2.73
C HIS A 109 -5.95 7.49 2.21
N ALA A 110 -6.25 7.43 0.91
CA ALA A 110 -6.97 8.46 0.17
C ALA A 110 -8.48 8.21 0.07
N GLU A 111 -9.11 7.64 1.10
CA GLU A 111 -10.55 7.33 1.11
C GLU A 111 -11.45 8.51 0.72
N SER A 112 -11.03 9.73 1.07
CA SER A 112 -11.73 10.96 0.71
C SER A 112 -11.40 11.50 -0.68
N GLY A 113 -10.59 10.77 -1.46
CA GLY A 113 -10.08 11.15 -2.77
C GLY A 113 -8.66 11.69 -2.71
N ILE A 114 -7.97 11.63 -3.86
CA ILE A 114 -6.54 11.94 -3.96
C ILE A 114 -6.21 13.43 -3.88
N GLY A 115 -7.15 14.33 -4.19
CA GLY A 115 -6.88 15.77 -4.25
C GLY A 115 -6.38 16.34 -2.92
N ALA A 116 -7.14 16.18 -1.83
CA ALA A 116 -6.75 16.64 -0.49
C ALA A 116 -5.45 15.94 -0.02
N LEU A 117 -5.29 14.67 -0.32
CA LEU A 117 -4.07 13.91 -0.03
C LEU A 117 -2.84 14.51 -0.73
N THR A 118 -2.98 14.90 -1.99
CA THR A 118 -1.87 15.41 -2.82
C THR A 118 -1.27 16.67 -2.23
N GLU A 119 -2.09 17.63 -1.80
CA GLU A 119 -1.61 18.86 -1.17
C GLU A 119 -0.73 18.55 0.04
N GLU A 120 -1.20 17.65 0.90
CA GLU A 120 -0.51 17.33 2.12
C GLU A 120 0.78 16.52 1.86
N LEU A 121 0.76 15.58 0.89
CA LEU A 121 1.95 14.83 0.52
C LEU A 121 3.05 15.72 -0.08
N VAL A 122 2.69 16.67 -0.93
CA VAL A 122 3.65 17.64 -1.49
C VAL A 122 4.29 18.46 -0.36
N ARG A 123 3.49 18.91 0.62
CA ARG A 123 4.01 19.64 1.79
C ARG A 123 4.94 18.77 2.65
N ILE A 124 4.55 17.54 2.94
CA ILE A 124 5.37 16.60 3.72
C ILE A 124 6.68 16.29 2.99
N ALA A 125 6.64 16.00 1.69
CA ALA A 125 7.82 15.70 0.90
C ALA A 125 8.81 16.88 0.82
N ALA A 126 8.31 18.11 0.83
CA ALA A 126 9.17 19.31 0.89
C ALA A 126 9.93 19.43 2.21
N LEU A 127 9.33 18.98 3.32
CA LEU A 127 9.92 19.00 4.67
C LEU A 127 10.78 17.76 4.96
N HIS A 128 10.47 16.64 4.31
CA HIS A 128 11.07 15.33 4.51
C HIS A 128 11.43 14.68 3.15
N PRO A 129 12.46 15.18 2.44
CA PRO A 129 12.74 14.79 1.05
C PRO A 129 13.21 13.34 0.88
N ARG A 130 13.63 12.67 1.95
CA ARG A 130 14.02 11.24 1.94
C ARG A 130 12.93 10.30 2.43
N LEU A 131 11.81 10.83 2.93
CA LEU A 131 10.69 10.02 3.40
C LEU A 131 10.10 9.21 2.25
N GLN A 132 10.14 7.90 2.35
CA GLN A 132 9.56 7.01 1.36
C GLN A 132 8.02 7.00 1.48
N VAL A 133 7.34 7.13 0.36
CA VAL A 133 5.86 7.15 0.31
C VAL A 133 5.36 6.00 -0.55
N TYR A 134 4.48 5.17 0.00
CA TYR A 134 3.78 4.14 -0.74
C TYR A 134 2.29 4.49 -0.86
N LEU A 135 1.85 4.83 -2.04
CA LEU A 135 0.45 5.17 -2.36
C LEU A 135 -0.28 3.93 -2.88
N PRO A 136 -1.15 3.28 -2.10
CA PRO A 136 -1.87 2.08 -2.53
C PRO A 136 -3.03 2.42 -3.47
N HIS A 137 -3.64 1.36 -4.04
CA HIS A 137 -4.92 1.41 -4.75
C HIS A 137 -4.94 2.41 -5.91
N MET A 138 -3.81 2.52 -6.65
CA MET A 138 -3.67 3.44 -7.79
C MET A 138 -3.98 4.91 -7.43
N GLY A 139 -3.89 5.28 -6.14
CA GLY A 139 -4.26 6.62 -5.68
C GLY A 139 -5.77 6.90 -5.74
N TRP A 140 -6.62 5.86 -5.70
CA TRP A 140 -8.09 5.99 -5.68
C TRP A 140 -8.66 6.73 -6.90
N PRO A 141 -8.52 6.16 -8.12
CA PRO A 141 -8.80 6.83 -9.39
C PRO A 141 -10.27 7.19 -9.62
N ARG A 142 -11.19 6.48 -8.99
CA ARG A 142 -12.62 6.77 -9.09
C ARG A 142 -13.25 6.87 -7.73
N ARG A 143 -14.16 7.84 -7.62
CA ARG A 143 -15.10 7.96 -6.52
C ARG A 143 -16.46 8.31 -7.09
N GLU A 144 -17.53 7.76 -6.52
CA GLU A 144 -18.90 8.09 -6.93
C GLU A 144 -19.10 9.61 -6.98
N GLY A 145 -19.53 10.12 -8.14
CA GLY A 145 -19.90 11.51 -8.37
C GLY A 145 -18.75 12.52 -8.52
N LYS A 146 -17.47 12.09 -8.56
CA LYS A 146 -16.33 12.96 -8.85
C LYS A 146 -15.73 12.70 -10.22
N ASP A 147 -15.23 13.77 -10.83
CA ASP A 147 -14.59 13.76 -12.13
C ASP A 147 -13.20 13.13 -12.05
N ASP A 148 -12.84 12.31 -13.02
CA ASP A 148 -11.51 11.68 -13.14
C ASP A 148 -10.39 12.75 -13.29
N ASN A 149 -10.73 13.98 -13.62
CA ASN A 149 -9.78 15.08 -13.80
C ASN A 149 -8.97 15.36 -12.51
N ASP A 150 -9.62 15.36 -11.34
CA ASP A 150 -8.94 15.56 -10.05
C ASP A 150 -7.85 14.51 -9.82
N TRP A 151 -8.08 13.28 -10.27
CA TRP A 151 -7.09 12.21 -10.14
C TRP A 151 -5.91 12.44 -11.09
N HIS A 152 -6.16 12.77 -12.37
CA HIS A 152 -5.11 13.03 -13.35
C HIS A 152 -4.20 14.19 -12.93
N ASP A 153 -4.78 15.29 -12.46
CA ASP A 153 -4.04 16.46 -11.97
C ASP A 153 -3.20 16.10 -10.74
N SER A 154 -3.77 15.35 -9.81
CA SER A 154 -3.06 14.86 -8.61
C SER A 154 -1.90 13.96 -8.97
N ILE A 155 -2.10 12.98 -9.86
CA ILE A 155 -1.04 12.09 -10.35
C ILE A 155 0.08 12.88 -11.02
N SER A 156 -0.26 13.86 -11.87
CA SER A 156 0.74 14.74 -12.50
C SER A 156 1.56 15.53 -11.49
N ARG A 157 0.96 16.00 -10.40
CA ARG A 157 1.67 16.69 -9.31
C ARG A 157 2.55 15.76 -8.50
N LEU A 158 2.03 14.58 -8.14
CA LEU A 158 2.75 13.57 -7.38
C LEU A 158 3.92 12.95 -8.15
N SER A 159 3.89 12.97 -9.48
CA SER A 159 4.99 12.45 -10.32
C SER A 159 6.30 13.23 -10.16
N LYS A 160 6.25 14.41 -9.55
CA LYS A 160 7.44 15.21 -9.21
C LYS A 160 8.16 14.72 -7.94
N LEU A 161 7.55 13.81 -7.19
CA LEU A 161 8.14 13.22 -5.99
C LEU A 161 8.98 12.00 -6.38
N SER A 162 10.27 12.05 -6.12
CA SER A 162 11.23 10.99 -6.50
C SER A 162 11.18 9.75 -5.59
N ASN A 163 10.50 9.84 -4.46
CA ASN A 163 10.43 8.85 -3.38
C ASN A 163 9.03 8.22 -3.25
N LEU A 164 8.23 8.27 -4.32
CA LEU A 164 6.88 7.73 -4.38
C LEU A 164 6.86 6.38 -5.13
N VAL A 165 6.21 5.38 -4.51
CA VAL A 165 5.84 4.12 -5.14
C VAL A 165 4.32 3.98 -5.11
N ILE A 166 3.73 3.44 -6.17
CA ILE A 166 2.28 3.28 -6.30
C ILE A 166 1.92 1.81 -6.41
N GLY A 167 0.98 1.36 -5.58
CA GLY A 167 0.43 0.01 -5.60
C GLY A 167 -0.73 -0.11 -6.58
N LEU A 168 -0.64 -1.07 -7.49
CA LEU A 168 -1.75 -1.50 -8.34
C LEU A 168 -2.55 -2.55 -7.59
N SER A 169 -3.65 -2.14 -6.98
CA SER A 169 -4.55 -2.99 -6.19
C SER A 169 -5.97 -2.43 -6.18
N ALA A 170 -6.87 -3.14 -5.53
CA ALA A 170 -8.26 -2.72 -5.32
C ALA A 170 -9.05 -2.45 -6.63
N MET A 171 -8.65 -3.04 -7.76
CA MET A 171 -9.24 -2.77 -9.07
C MET A 171 -10.77 -2.93 -9.04
N GLY A 172 -11.28 -3.95 -8.36
CA GLY A 172 -12.71 -4.20 -8.24
C GLY A 172 -13.48 -3.12 -7.48
N HIS A 173 -12.84 -2.31 -6.64
CA HIS A 173 -13.48 -1.17 -5.97
C HIS A 173 -13.76 0.00 -6.91
N PHE A 174 -12.97 0.12 -7.98
CA PHE A 174 -13.07 1.23 -8.93
C PHE A 174 -13.78 0.84 -10.22
N SER A 175 -13.89 -0.47 -10.47
CA SER A 175 -14.47 -0.98 -11.70
C SER A 175 -16.00 -1.00 -11.67
N ARG A 176 -16.59 -0.74 -12.84
CA ARG A 176 -18.01 -0.99 -13.12
C ARG A 176 -18.21 -2.30 -13.88
N GLU A 177 -17.12 -2.97 -14.21
CA GLU A 177 -17.11 -4.23 -14.95
C GLU A 177 -16.68 -5.38 -14.03
N SER A 178 -17.09 -6.59 -14.35
CA SER A 178 -16.57 -7.79 -13.72
C SER A 178 -15.10 -7.98 -14.07
N PHE A 179 -14.40 -8.84 -13.27
CA PHE A 179 -13.03 -9.24 -13.59
C PHE A 179 -12.87 -9.61 -15.09
N PRO A 180 -11.85 -9.11 -15.78
CA PRO A 180 -10.61 -8.46 -15.32
C PRO A 180 -10.62 -6.92 -15.26
N HIS A 181 -11.77 -6.28 -15.02
CA HIS A 181 -11.86 -4.85 -14.72
C HIS A 181 -11.25 -3.94 -15.80
N ARG A 182 -11.58 -4.20 -17.07
CA ARG A 182 -10.95 -3.52 -18.24
C ARG A 182 -11.14 -2.00 -18.24
N ASP A 183 -12.23 -1.54 -17.66
CA ASP A 183 -12.54 -0.11 -17.52
C ASP A 183 -11.60 0.62 -16.56
N VAL A 184 -10.81 -0.10 -15.75
CA VAL A 184 -9.79 0.44 -14.84
C VAL A 184 -8.38 0.41 -15.46
N ALA A 185 -8.15 -0.42 -16.49
CA ALA A 185 -6.85 -0.53 -17.15
C ALA A 185 -6.29 0.81 -17.68
N PRO A 186 -7.07 1.79 -18.17
CA PRO A 186 -6.57 3.11 -18.58
C PRO A 186 -5.87 3.87 -17.44
N PHE A 187 -6.32 3.74 -16.19
CA PHE A 187 -5.65 4.37 -15.04
C PHE A 187 -4.28 3.73 -14.77
N ALA A 188 -4.19 2.41 -14.82
CA ALA A 188 -2.92 1.70 -14.69
C ALA A 188 -1.95 2.08 -15.82
N ALA A 189 -2.41 2.17 -17.06
CA ALA A 189 -1.62 2.61 -18.20
C ALA A 189 -1.13 4.06 -18.05
N HIS A 190 -1.95 4.95 -17.52
CA HIS A 190 -1.55 6.33 -17.21
C HIS A 190 -0.47 6.37 -16.13
N LEU A 191 -0.60 5.60 -15.06
CA LEU A 191 0.43 5.49 -14.03
C LEU A 191 1.75 4.94 -14.59
N LEU A 192 1.68 3.91 -15.43
CA LEU A 192 2.86 3.32 -16.07
C LEU A 192 3.58 4.35 -16.97
N THR A 193 2.82 5.14 -17.73
CA THR A 193 3.37 6.19 -18.58
C THR A 193 4.00 7.33 -17.77
N THR A 194 3.37 7.69 -16.64
CA THR A 194 3.77 8.85 -15.84
C THR A 194 4.96 8.55 -14.94
N PHE A 195 4.99 7.38 -14.28
CA PHE A 195 6.01 7.04 -13.27
C PHE A 195 7.02 6.00 -13.76
N GLY A 196 6.71 5.28 -14.82
CA GLY A 196 7.47 4.11 -15.25
C GLY A 196 7.28 2.90 -14.32
N SER A 197 7.60 1.73 -14.82
CA SER A 197 7.39 0.46 -14.11
C SER A 197 8.14 0.32 -12.79
N LYS A 198 9.28 1.02 -12.62
CA LYS A 198 10.08 0.95 -11.39
C LYS A 198 9.41 1.54 -10.15
N SER A 199 8.46 2.45 -10.36
CA SER A 199 7.69 3.09 -9.29
C SER A 199 6.33 2.45 -9.08
N LEU A 200 6.03 1.34 -9.75
CA LEU A 200 4.78 0.59 -9.60
C LEU A 200 5.06 -0.77 -8.96
N VAL A 201 4.12 -1.23 -8.14
CA VAL A 201 4.20 -2.53 -7.48
C VAL A 201 2.82 -3.21 -7.46
N ALA A 202 2.82 -4.53 -7.64
CA ALA A 202 1.59 -5.33 -7.58
C ALA A 202 1.15 -5.53 -6.12
N ALA A 203 -0.17 -5.50 -5.92
CA ALA A 203 -0.78 -5.79 -4.64
C ALA A 203 -2.19 -6.39 -4.81
N SER A 204 -2.56 -7.29 -3.90
CA SER A 204 -3.82 -8.03 -4.00
C SER A 204 -5.02 -7.29 -3.41
N ASP A 205 -4.81 -6.53 -2.34
CA ASP A 205 -5.88 -6.04 -1.46
C ASP A 205 -6.73 -7.18 -0.85
N TYR A 206 -6.14 -8.39 -0.75
CA TYR A 206 -6.77 -9.53 -0.10
C TYR A 206 -7.07 -9.22 1.37
N PRO A 207 -8.18 -9.68 1.94
CA PRO A 207 -9.31 -10.42 1.35
C PRO A 207 -10.49 -9.52 0.98
N LEU A 208 -10.31 -8.20 0.89
CA LEU A 208 -11.39 -7.21 0.79
C LEU A 208 -12.16 -7.27 -0.53
N LEU A 209 -11.55 -7.87 -1.57
CA LEU A 209 -12.20 -8.20 -2.82
C LEU A 209 -12.52 -9.71 -2.88
N GLU A 210 -12.71 -10.26 -4.06
CA GLU A 210 -13.06 -11.65 -4.25
C GLU A 210 -11.96 -12.59 -3.74
N LYS A 211 -12.15 -13.16 -2.55
CA LYS A 211 -11.17 -14.01 -1.83
C LYS A 211 -10.56 -15.12 -2.70
N ASP A 212 -11.37 -15.74 -3.54
CA ASP A 212 -10.97 -16.87 -4.38
C ASP A 212 -10.16 -16.46 -5.62
N ARG A 213 -9.84 -15.17 -5.76
CA ARG A 213 -9.11 -14.63 -6.91
C ARG A 213 -7.78 -13.99 -6.55
N TYR A 214 -7.20 -14.28 -5.41
CA TYR A 214 -5.91 -13.74 -4.97
C TYR A 214 -4.86 -13.79 -6.09
N GLU A 215 -4.60 -14.98 -6.63
CA GLU A 215 -3.62 -15.19 -7.71
C GLU A 215 -3.93 -14.33 -8.95
N ARG A 216 -5.22 -14.24 -9.32
CA ARG A 216 -5.66 -13.49 -10.50
C ARG A 216 -5.47 -11.98 -10.34
N TYR A 217 -5.66 -11.44 -9.14
CA TYR A 217 -5.44 -10.02 -8.88
C TYR A 217 -3.95 -9.67 -8.90
N ILE A 218 -3.10 -10.50 -8.31
CA ILE A 218 -1.65 -10.34 -8.39
C ILE A 218 -1.18 -10.44 -9.84
N GLN A 219 -1.62 -11.44 -10.60
CA GLN A 219 -1.25 -11.59 -12.00
C GLN A 219 -1.72 -10.40 -12.84
N LEU A 220 -2.96 -9.94 -12.66
CA LEU A 220 -3.50 -8.79 -13.38
C LEU A 220 -2.67 -7.52 -13.11
N ALA A 221 -2.30 -7.27 -11.86
CA ALA A 221 -1.44 -6.15 -11.49
C ALA A 221 -0.07 -6.25 -12.17
N CYS A 222 0.54 -7.43 -12.15
CA CYS A 222 1.82 -7.69 -12.83
C CYS A 222 1.72 -7.45 -14.33
N ASP A 223 0.67 -7.94 -14.98
CA ASP A 223 0.45 -7.77 -16.43
C ASP A 223 0.34 -6.28 -16.80
N TRP A 224 -0.35 -5.49 -15.99
CA TRP A 224 -0.50 -4.05 -16.20
C TRP A 224 0.80 -3.25 -15.96
N ILE A 225 1.71 -3.76 -15.15
CA ILE A 225 3.04 -3.16 -14.96
C ILE A 225 3.99 -3.48 -16.13
N GLY A 226 3.65 -4.49 -16.94
CA GLY A 226 4.44 -4.92 -18.10
C GLY A 226 5.00 -6.34 -17.99
N GLY A 227 4.40 -7.19 -17.15
CA GLY A 227 4.65 -8.62 -17.07
C GLY A 227 6.01 -9.04 -16.45
N ASP A 228 6.85 -8.09 -16.04
CA ASP A 228 8.17 -8.40 -15.45
C ASP A 228 8.12 -8.27 -13.91
N ASN A 229 8.12 -9.42 -13.23
CA ASN A 229 8.12 -9.51 -11.77
C ASN A 229 9.35 -8.83 -11.08
N ARG A 230 10.30 -8.30 -11.87
CA ARG A 230 11.44 -7.53 -11.36
C ARG A 230 11.08 -6.10 -10.98
N TYR A 231 9.92 -5.63 -11.38
CA TYR A 231 9.41 -4.33 -11.03
C TYR A 231 9.08 -4.25 -9.55
N GLY A 232 9.14 -3.73 -8.70
CA GLY A 232 8.90 -3.80 -7.25
C GLY A 232 10.11 -4.26 -6.42
N ARG A 233 11.21 -4.71 -7.03
CA ARG A 233 12.41 -5.14 -6.29
C ARG A 233 13.00 -4.04 -5.41
N ASN A 234 12.98 -2.80 -5.85
CA ASN A 234 13.48 -1.69 -5.05
C ASN A 234 12.60 -1.47 -3.82
N PHE A 235 11.27 -1.56 -4.00
CA PHE A 235 10.31 -1.48 -2.92
C PHE A 235 10.48 -2.67 -1.97
N GLU A 236 10.51 -3.89 -2.52
CA GLU A 236 10.74 -5.12 -1.76
C GLU A 236 12.07 -5.07 -0.99
N THR A 237 13.17 -4.74 -1.65
CA THR A 237 14.49 -4.62 -1.00
C THR A 237 14.47 -3.58 0.11
N SER A 238 13.76 -2.46 -0.07
CA SER A 238 13.63 -1.42 0.94
C SER A 238 12.82 -1.87 2.16
N LEU A 239 11.71 -2.60 1.93
CA LEU A 239 10.84 -3.11 3.01
C LEU A 239 11.51 -4.24 3.81
N PHE A 240 12.32 -5.07 3.15
CA PHE A 240 12.91 -6.27 3.73
C PHE A 240 14.42 -6.12 4.04
N ARG A 241 14.90 -4.89 4.20
CA ARG A 241 16.27 -4.62 4.68
C ARG A 241 16.47 -5.26 6.05
N GLU A 242 17.61 -5.94 6.18
CA GLU A 242 18.07 -6.53 7.45
C GLU A 242 18.61 -5.45 8.39
#